data_5d1da1be4f3b3a10bd3451e9ee8c723c
#
_entry.id   5d1da1be4f3b3a10bd3451e9ee8c723c
#
_cell.length_a   1.000
_cell.length_b   1.000
_cell.length_c   1.000
_cell.angle_alpha   90.00
_cell.angle_beta   90.00
_cell.angle_gamma   90.00
#
_symmetry.space_group_name_H-M   'P 1'
#
loop_
_entity.id
_entity.type
_entity.pdbx_description
1 polymer ?
#
loop_
_entity_poly.entity_id
_entity_poly.type
_entity_poly.pdbx_seq_one_letter_code
_entity_poly.pdbx_strand_id
1 'polypeptide(L)'
;MTAVSAVPLANREPDGVRVAVVDETPTESEVTMRHGRRWAGGAAAALLMVTGLIGAAPSAAAAADAPALTAAVTAKLLSSVELSTAGAERDTRVTVSRSSGRWAFGTAVALAPRQEDAHPTGSIFIARADPAGWRVAFDGEAAFGELAAQSPLVTGPERSALTTAPTPMYAGGDYRTGMALPFAVGQTWTLTGGPHGWGGSAPYSSVDLAGGDQVVRAARAGAAYTMCQGWIRVIHDRGYSTDYYHLWNSISVNGASVGQGAFLGNTGTDVTCGGSATGRHVHFGLRQNSAYVPIAGHDIGKWVLANGAAAYQGGARHGSAWAGVGSGLYNYGALGLTQAVVDANGGGALTRRAGPGTGYGAVGSLADGVTVSVSCSANGTSHTGRYGTTALWDRLSDGSWVSDAYLWTGVNAPINGWC
;
A
#
# COMPACT_ATOMS: atom_id res chain seq x y z
N MET A 1 -50.59 36.30 -17.61
CA MET A 1 -51.50 35.69 -18.57
C MET A 1 -50.72 35.49 -19.85
N THR A 2 -50.36 34.30 -20.12
CA THR A 2 -50.38 33.62 -21.43
C THR A 2 -49.68 32.25 -21.23
N ALA A 3 -50.51 31.20 -21.32
CA ALA A 3 -50.14 29.83 -21.25
C ALA A 3 -49.47 29.41 -22.57
N VAL A 4 -48.39 28.62 -22.53
CA VAL A 4 -47.87 27.90 -23.68
C VAL A 4 -47.97 26.38 -23.42
N SER A 5 -48.68 25.78 -24.32
CA SER A 5 -49.13 24.40 -24.39
C SER A 5 -47.98 23.40 -24.55
N ALA A 6 -48.03 22.27 -23.86
CA ALA A 6 -47.16 21.15 -24.06
C ALA A 6 -47.64 20.29 -25.24
N VAL A 7 -46.72 19.85 -26.09
CA VAL A 7 -46.95 18.84 -27.13
C VAL A 7 -46.19 17.56 -26.73
N PRO A 8 -46.80 16.37 -26.75
CA PRO A 8 -46.10 15.12 -26.41
C PRO A 8 -45.37 14.56 -27.63
N LEU A 9 -44.11 14.17 -27.44
CA LEU A 9 -43.30 13.43 -28.41
C LEU A 9 -43.52 11.92 -28.22
N ALA A 10 -43.87 11.29 -29.30
CA ALA A 10 -44.17 9.88 -29.43
C ALA A 10 -42.89 9.01 -29.31
N ASN A 11 -43.06 7.90 -28.62
CA ASN A 11 -42.10 6.78 -28.58
C ASN A 11 -41.85 6.22 -29.96
N ARG A 12 -40.56 6.03 -30.32
CA ARG A 12 -40.09 5.10 -31.33
C ARG A 12 -39.12 4.12 -30.68
N GLU A 13 -39.52 2.85 -30.63
CA GLU A 13 -38.61 1.72 -30.39
C GLU A 13 -37.72 1.50 -31.61
N PRO A 14 -36.44 1.14 -31.44
CA PRO A 14 -35.65 0.52 -32.50
C PRO A 14 -35.60 -1.01 -32.32
N ASP A 15 -35.66 -1.65 -33.46
CA ASP A 15 -35.75 -3.06 -33.82
C ASP A 15 -34.78 -3.99 -33.08
N GLY A 16 -35.31 -5.20 -32.83
CA GLY A 16 -34.63 -6.28 -32.12
C GLY A 16 -33.45 -6.88 -32.89
N VAL A 17 -32.36 -7.07 -32.14
CA VAL A 17 -31.30 -8.02 -32.49
C VAL A 17 -31.52 -9.29 -31.67
N ARG A 18 -31.88 -10.37 -32.38
CA ARG A 18 -31.95 -11.74 -31.80
C ARG A 18 -30.54 -12.27 -31.62
N VAL A 19 -30.13 -12.50 -30.39
CA VAL A 19 -28.94 -13.29 -30.05
C VAL A 19 -29.39 -14.75 -29.94
N ALA A 20 -28.86 -15.62 -30.76
CA ALA A 20 -29.05 -17.06 -30.69
C ALA A 20 -28.24 -17.60 -29.51
N VAL A 21 -28.92 -18.22 -28.56
CA VAL A 21 -28.33 -19.02 -27.47
C VAL A 21 -28.02 -20.38 -28.08
N VAL A 22 -26.74 -20.73 -28.13
CA VAL A 22 -26.29 -22.09 -28.47
C VAL A 22 -26.13 -22.84 -27.14
N ASP A 23 -27.00 -23.82 -26.94
CA ASP A 23 -27.00 -24.77 -25.81
C ASP A 23 -26.03 -25.91 -26.19
N GLU A 24 -24.84 -25.95 -25.58
CA GLU A 24 -23.91 -27.07 -25.70
C GLU A 24 -23.97 -27.91 -24.43
N THR A 25 -24.71 -29.03 -24.52
CA THR A 25 -24.63 -30.15 -23.58
C THR A 25 -23.37 -30.97 -23.82
N PRO A 26 -22.61 -31.36 -22.78
CA PRO A 26 -21.46 -32.26 -22.97
C PRO A 26 -21.93 -33.71 -23.12
N THR A 27 -21.57 -34.33 -24.24
CA THR A 27 -21.71 -35.76 -24.49
C THR A 27 -20.63 -36.56 -23.75
N GLU A 28 -21.08 -37.51 -22.95
CA GLU A 28 -20.24 -38.56 -22.37
C GLU A 28 -19.67 -39.46 -23.47
N SER A 29 -18.35 -39.64 -23.47
CA SER A 29 -17.69 -40.66 -24.30
C SER A 29 -17.34 -41.89 -23.45
N GLU A 30 -18.05 -42.97 -23.63
CA GLU A 30 -17.70 -44.31 -23.14
C GLU A 30 -16.37 -44.76 -23.75
N VAL A 31 -15.40 -45.11 -22.91
CA VAL A 31 -14.19 -45.87 -23.32
C VAL A 31 -14.32 -47.33 -22.95
N THR A 32 -14.52 -48.13 -23.98
CA THR A 32 -14.65 -49.60 -23.94
C THR A 32 -13.31 -50.25 -23.52
N MET A 33 -13.35 -51.06 -22.48
CA MET A 33 -12.27 -51.97 -22.09
C MET A 33 -12.13 -53.13 -23.10
N ARG A 34 -10.93 -53.28 -23.66
CA ARG A 34 -10.48 -54.52 -24.30
C ARG A 34 -9.50 -55.26 -23.41
N HIS A 35 -9.91 -56.50 -23.04
CA HIS A 35 -9.08 -57.50 -22.38
C HIS A 35 -7.97 -58.06 -23.31
N GLY A 36 -6.78 -58.25 -22.75
CA GLY A 36 -5.82 -59.14 -23.43
C GLY A 36 -4.41 -59.23 -22.84
N ARG A 37 -4.21 -60.35 -22.16
CA ARG A 37 -2.98 -61.14 -21.96
C ARG A 37 -2.10 -60.87 -20.74
N ARG A 38 -2.16 -61.94 -19.93
CA ARG A 38 -1.28 -62.29 -18.83
C ARG A 38 0.17 -62.46 -19.28
N TRP A 39 1.11 -61.91 -18.51
CA TRP A 39 2.44 -62.48 -18.29
C TRP A 39 2.76 -62.41 -16.80
N ALA A 40 3.19 -63.59 -16.28
CA ALA A 40 3.63 -63.79 -14.91
C ALA A 40 5.10 -63.37 -14.80
N GLY A 41 5.48 -62.80 -13.69
CA GLY A 41 6.89 -62.72 -13.31
C GLY A 41 7.24 -61.61 -12.34
N GLY A 42 7.58 -61.97 -11.10
CA GLY A 42 8.48 -61.21 -10.26
C GLY A 42 7.85 -60.31 -9.20
N ALA A 43 7.62 -60.88 -8.02
CA ALA A 43 7.40 -60.11 -6.81
C ALA A 43 8.70 -59.40 -6.39
N ALA A 44 8.72 -58.07 -6.46
CA ALA A 44 9.64 -57.21 -5.73
C ALA A 44 8.78 -56.34 -4.80
N ALA A 45 8.79 -56.66 -3.52
CA ALA A 45 8.17 -55.87 -2.48
C ALA A 45 8.96 -54.57 -2.32
N ALA A 46 8.48 -53.48 -2.94
CA ALA A 46 8.95 -52.12 -2.64
C ALA A 46 8.26 -51.67 -1.35
N LEU A 47 9.01 -51.66 -0.27
CA LEU A 47 8.61 -51.04 1.00
C LEU A 47 8.56 -49.52 0.79
N LEU A 48 7.39 -48.97 0.51
CA LEU A 48 7.14 -47.53 0.55
C LEU A 48 7.24 -47.11 2.02
N MET A 49 8.39 -46.56 2.42
CA MET A 49 8.50 -45.76 3.62
C MET A 49 7.72 -44.46 3.37
N VAL A 50 6.50 -44.43 3.88
CA VAL A 50 5.78 -43.18 4.10
C VAL A 50 6.51 -42.47 5.23
N THR A 51 7.45 -41.59 4.90
CA THR A 51 7.97 -40.61 5.85
C THR A 51 6.84 -39.63 6.12
N GLY A 52 6.03 -39.92 7.14
CA GLY A 52 5.11 -38.96 7.71
C GLY A 52 5.90 -37.72 8.12
N LEU A 53 5.61 -36.57 7.51
CA LEU A 53 5.93 -35.26 8.07
C LEU A 53 5.23 -35.21 9.44
N ILE A 54 5.93 -35.63 10.48
CA ILE A 54 5.56 -35.32 11.85
C ILE A 54 5.75 -33.82 11.96
N GLY A 55 4.66 -33.08 11.81
CA GLY A 55 4.61 -31.68 12.22
C GLY A 55 5.11 -31.63 13.66
N ALA A 56 6.25 -30.99 13.88
CA ALA A 56 6.80 -30.82 15.21
C ALA A 56 5.72 -30.11 16.04
N ALA A 57 5.12 -30.83 16.97
CA ALA A 57 4.29 -30.21 17.99
C ALA A 57 5.14 -29.12 18.67
N PRO A 58 4.57 -27.93 18.97
CA PRO A 58 5.31 -26.89 19.69
C PRO A 58 5.91 -27.53 20.94
N SER A 59 7.21 -27.31 21.17
CA SER A 59 7.89 -27.86 22.35
C SER A 59 7.11 -27.40 23.59
N ALA A 60 6.90 -28.31 24.55
CA ALA A 60 6.12 -28.02 25.78
C ALA A 60 6.64 -26.78 26.54
N ALA A 61 7.92 -26.42 26.40
CA ALA A 61 8.53 -25.22 26.94
C ALA A 61 7.96 -23.92 26.33
N ALA A 62 7.69 -23.88 24.99
CA ALA A 62 7.13 -22.72 24.33
C ALA A 62 5.64 -22.51 24.69
N ALA A 63 4.92 -23.58 24.99
CA ALA A 63 3.51 -23.51 25.39
C ALA A 63 3.36 -23.06 26.88
N ALA A 64 4.29 -23.42 27.74
CA ALA A 64 4.26 -23.05 29.16
C ALA A 64 4.54 -21.56 29.40
N ASP A 65 5.31 -20.89 28.49
CA ASP A 65 5.70 -19.48 28.63
C ASP A 65 4.78 -18.51 27.87
N ALA A 66 3.72 -19.00 27.20
CA ALA A 66 2.81 -18.13 26.43
C ALA A 66 2.19 -16.99 27.25
N PRO A 67 1.75 -17.18 28.50
CA PRO A 67 1.26 -16.09 29.35
C PRO A 67 2.33 -15.05 29.64
N ALA A 68 3.57 -15.48 29.95
CA ALA A 68 4.68 -14.58 30.24
C ALA A 68 5.09 -13.76 29.00
N LEU A 69 5.12 -14.39 27.81
CA LEU A 69 5.34 -13.70 26.55
C LEU A 69 4.25 -12.64 26.28
N THR A 70 2.99 -13.03 26.41
CA THR A 70 1.86 -12.12 26.21
C THR A 70 1.95 -10.92 27.16
N ALA A 71 2.24 -11.16 28.43
CA ALA A 71 2.41 -10.10 29.43
C ALA A 71 3.57 -9.16 29.06
N ALA A 72 4.72 -9.69 28.65
CA ALA A 72 5.88 -8.91 28.24
C ALA A 72 5.61 -8.05 27.00
N VAL A 73 4.94 -8.62 25.97
CA VAL A 73 4.55 -7.90 24.74
C VAL A 73 3.53 -6.81 25.07
N THR A 74 2.51 -7.13 25.88
CA THR A 74 1.49 -6.15 26.31
C THR A 74 2.10 -5.00 27.09
N ALA A 75 2.93 -5.27 28.09
CA ALA A 75 3.59 -4.24 28.88
C ALA A 75 4.43 -3.30 28.00
N LYS A 76 5.19 -3.88 27.05
CA LYS A 76 5.98 -3.08 26.11
C LYS A 76 5.10 -2.26 25.17
N LEU A 77 4.00 -2.83 24.65
CA LEU A 77 3.07 -2.11 23.77
C LEU A 77 2.47 -0.91 24.49
N LEU A 78 1.96 -1.10 25.69
CA LEU A 78 1.35 -0.03 26.49
C LEU A 78 2.35 1.06 26.88
N SER A 79 3.63 0.71 27.07
CA SER A 79 4.68 1.71 27.33
C SER A 79 5.11 2.49 26.10
N SER A 80 4.92 1.94 24.89
CA SER A 80 5.30 2.56 23.61
C SER A 80 4.17 3.39 22.99
N VAL A 81 2.93 3.11 23.36
CA VAL A 81 1.78 3.92 22.94
C VAL A 81 1.80 5.18 23.79
N GLU A 82 2.09 6.33 23.19
CA GLU A 82 1.84 7.61 23.84
C GLU A 82 0.37 7.67 24.24
N LEU A 83 0.10 7.48 25.52
CA LEU A 83 -1.23 7.61 26.10
C LEU A 83 -1.59 9.10 26.12
N SER A 84 -1.90 9.65 24.94
CA SER A 84 -2.33 11.04 24.80
C SER A 84 -3.70 11.31 25.45
N THR A 85 -4.33 10.28 26.02
CA THR A 85 -5.55 10.40 26.83
C THR A 85 -5.37 9.64 28.12
N ALA A 86 -5.09 10.40 29.16
CA ALA A 86 -4.98 9.89 30.52
C ALA A 86 -6.19 9.02 30.89
N GLY A 87 -5.95 7.80 31.38
CA GLY A 87 -6.85 7.05 32.23
C GLY A 87 -7.76 6.00 31.62
N ALA A 88 -7.75 5.75 30.32
CA ALA A 88 -8.51 4.62 29.77
C ALA A 88 -7.60 3.37 29.71
N GLU A 89 -7.94 2.33 30.45
CA GLU A 89 -7.39 0.99 30.26
C GLU A 89 -7.63 0.57 28.80
N ARG A 90 -6.55 0.39 28.04
CA ARG A 90 -6.67 -0.03 26.64
C ARG A 90 -6.60 -1.54 26.56
N ASP A 91 -7.65 -2.13 26.02
CA ASP A 91 -7.61 -3.54 25.63
C ASP A 91 -6.49 -3.77 24.62
N THR A 92 -5.77 -4.86 24.80
CA THR A 92 -4.67 -5.25 23.91
C THR A 92 -4.94 -6.64 23.31
N ARG A 93 -4.44 -6.83 22.11
CA ARG A 93 -4.45 -8.14 21.43
C ARG A 93 -3.05 -8.48 21.02
N VAL A 94 -2.50 -9.57 21.56
CA VAL A 94 -1.23 -10.15 21.17
C VAL A 94 -1.50 -11.42 20.39
N THR A 95 -1.03 -11.49 19.15
CA THR A 95 -1.15 -12.68 18.30
C THR A 95 0.24 -13.22 18.00
N VAL A 96 0.56 -14.39 18.58
CA VAL A 96 1.78 -15.13 18.26
C VAL A 96 1.52 -15.94 16.99
N SER A 97 2.10 -15.52 15.89
CA SER A 97 1.88 -16.14 14.57
C SER A 97 2.87 -17.26 14.29
N ARG A 98 4.08 -17.15 14.82
CA ARG A 98 5.17 -18.12 14.66
C ARG A 98 5.96 -18.27 15.96
N SER A 99 6.34 -19.50 16.31
CA SER A 99 7.22 -19.76 17.44
C SER A 99 8.12 -20.95 17.14
N SER A 100 9.36 -20.96 17.66
CA SER A 100 10.30 -22.06 17.58
C SER A 100 11.35 -21.93 18.69
N GLY A 101 11.44 -22.95 19.54
CA GLY A 101 12.34 -22.94 20.69
C GLY A 101 12.08 -21.71 21.57
N ARG A 102 13.09 -20.87 21.71
CA ARG A 102 13.04 -19.63 22.52
C ARG A 102 12.60 -18.39 21.72
N TRP A 103 12.09 -18.55 20.52
CA TRP A 103 11.71 -17.44 19.65
C TRP A 103 10.20 -17.39 19.45
N ALA A 104 9.68 -16.18 19.40
CA ALA A 104 8.30 -15.88 19.02
C ALA A 104 8.25 -14.66 18.09
N PHE A 105 7.28 -14.66 17.19
CA PHE A 105 7.02 -13.59 16.22
C PHE A 105 5.52 -13.41 16.06
N GLY A 106 5.05 -12.18 15.90
CA GLY A 106 3.64 -11.92 15.73
C GLY A 106 3.29 -10.45 15.68
N THR A 107 2.04 -10.14 16.01
CA THR A 107 1.49 -8.78 16.04
C THR A 107 0.96 -8.45 17.44
N ALA A 108 1.10 -7.18 17.82
CA ALA A 108 0.58 -6.63 19.05
C ALA A 108 -0.24 -5.38 18.72
N VAL A 109 -1.49 -5.31 19.17
CA VAL A 109 -2.43 -4.23 18.87
C VAL A 109 -3.06 -3.73 20.16
N ALA A 110 -2.99 -2.42 20.40
CA ALA A 110 -3.80 -1.71 21.37
C ALA A 110 -5.10 -1.29 20.68
N LEU A 111 -6.23 -1.78 21.16
CA LEU A 111 -7.54 -1.53 20.58
C LEU A 111 -7.93 -0.06 20.76
N ALA A 112 -8.56 0.53 19.78
CA ALA A 112 -9.12 1.87 19.91
C ALA A 112 -10.49 1.83 20.60
N PRO A 113 -10.90 2.89 21.30
CA PRO A 113 -12.30 3.06 21.70
C PRO A 113 -13.18 3.15 20.45
N ARG A 114 -14.44 2.69 20.57
CA ARG A 114 -15.42 2.78 19.47
C ARG A 114 -15.99 4.19 19.39
N GLN A 115 -15.21 5.08 18.85
CA GLN A 115 -15.56 6.50 18.68
C GLN A 115 -14.96 7.02 17.37
N GLU A 116 -15.49 8.13 16.90
CA GLU A 116 -14.99 8.84 15.72
C GLU A 116 -13.51 9.24 15.92
N ASP A 117 -12.75 9.24 14.85
CA ASP A 117 -11.32 9.57 14.81
C ASP A 117 -10.41 8.70 15.67
N ALA A 118 -10.90 7.63 16.28
CA ALA A 118 -10.07 6.67 17.00
C ALA A 118 -9.69 5.50 16.09
N HIS A 119 -8.41 5.15 16.06
CA HIS A 119 -7.90 3.99 15.32
C HIS A 119 -6.94 3.17 16.19
N PRO A 120 -6.84 1.85 15.96
CA PRO A 120 -5.95 0.99 16.74
C PRO A 120 -4.48 1.34 16.48
N THR A 121 -3.64 1.15 17.48
CA THR A 121 -2.19 1.23 17.36
C THR A 121 -1.61 -0.17 17.38
N GLY A 122 -0.69 -0.50 16.49
CA GLY A 122 -0.14 -1.85 16.44
C GLY A 122 1.27 -1.91 15.88
N SER A 123 1.99 -2.94 16.34
CA SER A 123 3.35 -3.24 15.94
C SER A 123 3.50 -4.73 15.61
N ILE A 124 4.44 -5.04 14.74
CA ILE A 124 4.96 -6.38 14.56
C ILE A 124 6.01 -6.59 15.64
N PHE A 125 5.99 -7.72 16.33
CA PHE A 125 7.00 -8.02 17.35
C PHE A 125 7.82 -9.25 16.98
N ILE A 126 9.06 -9.21 17.46
CA ILE A 126 9.92 -10.37 17.60
C ILE A 126 10.37 -10.49 19.06
N ALA A 127 10.36 -11.70 19.58
CA ALA A 127 10.75 -11.93 20.96
C ALA A 127 11.68 -13.14 21.09
N ARG A 128 12.59 -13.07 22.04
CA ARG A 128 13.49 -14.16 22.42
C ARG A 128 13.45 -14.36 23.92
N ALA A 129 13.24 -15.61 24.35
CA ALA A 129 13.35 -15.98 25.74
C ALA A 129 14.83 -16.02 26.17
N ASP A 130 15.18 -15.30 27.18
CA ASP A 130 16.47 -15.25 27.84
C ASP A 130 16.30 -15.66 29.33
N PRO A 131 17.37 -15.99 30.08
CA PRO A 131 17.24 -16.39 31.49
C PRO A 131 16.53 -15.36 32.39
N ALA A 132 16.55 -14.07 32.01
CA ALA A 132 15.90 -12.99 32.70
C ALA A 132 14.43 -12.74 32.28
N GLY A 133 13.90 -13.52 31.30
CA GLY A 133 12.55 -13.35 30.75
C GLY A 133 12.55 -13.10 29.24
N TRP A 134 11.43 -12.60 28.72
CA TRP A 134 11.27 -12.33 27.31
C TRP A 134 11.88 -10.98 26.90
N ARG A 135 12.87 -10.97 26.03
CA ARG A 135 13.33 -9.79 25.32
C ARG A 135 12.44 -9.57 24.10
N VAL A 136 11.62 -8.52 24.13
CA VAL A 136 10.68 -8.15 23.07
C VAL A 136 11.18 -6.92 22.32
N ALA A 137 11.09 -6.92 21.00
CA ALA A 137 11.34 -5.74 20.17
C ALA A 137 10.21 -5.56 19.15
N PHE A 138 9.85 -4.31 18.87
CA PHE A 138 8.87 -3.92 17.87
C PHE A 138 9.53 -3.41 16.58
N ASP A 139 8.81 -3.56 15.45
CA ASP A 139 9.23 -2.99 14.17
C ASP A 139 9.55 -1.49 14.33
N GLY A 140 10.69 -1.06 13.74
CA GLY A 140 11.24 0.29 13.90
C GLY A 140 12.27 0.45 15.02
N GLU A 141 12.38 -0.50 15.95
CA GLU A 141 13.44 -0.50 16.95
C GLU A 141 14.73 -1.15 16.42
N ALA A 142 15.89 -0.61 16.76
CA ALA A 142 17.18 -1.21 16.40
C ALA A 142 17.28 -2.69 16.84
N ALA A 143 16.79 -2.98 18.06
CA ALA A 143 16.75 -4.34 18.61
C ALA A 143 15.88 -5.30 17.79
N PHE A 144 14.87 -4.79 17.05
CA PHE A 144 14.03 -5.63 16.18
C PHE A 144 14.86 -6.19 15.01
N GLY A 145 15.61 -5.33 14.32
CA GLY A 145 16.49 -5.74 13.23
C GLY A 145 17.54 -6.76 13.68
N GLU A 146 18.15 -6.53 14.85
CA GLU A 146 19.12 -7.47 15.46
C GLU A 146 18.50 -8.85 15.74
N LEU A 147 17.32 -8.88 16.35
CA LEU A 147 16.63 -10.13 16.68
C LEU A 147 16.11 -10.82 15.42
N ALA A 148 15.58 -10.06 14.44
CA ALA A 148 15.12 -10.61 13.16
C ALA A 148 16.26 -11.27 12.37
N ALA A 149 17.45 -10.68 12.38
CA ALA A 149 18.63 -11.25 11.73
C ALA A 149 19.06 -12.59 12.34
N GLN A 150 18.89 -12.77 13.65
CA GLN A 150 19.27 -13.96 14.39
C GLN A 150 18.17 -15.05 14.42
N SER A 151 16.91 -14.65 14.17
CA SER A 151 15.76 -15.54 14.36
C SER A 151 15.61 -16.57 13.24
N PRO A 152 15.30 -17.82 13.55
CA PRO A 152 14.93 -18.82 12.55
C PRO A 152 13.50 -18.62 12.02
N LEU A 153 12.69 -17.72 12.64
CA LEU A 153 11.30 -17.49 12.28
C LEU A 153 11.13 -16.55 11.10
N VAL A 154 12.14 -15.72 10.80
CA VAL A 154 12.10 -14.72 9.73
C VAL A 154 12.74 -15.31 8.46
N THR A 155 11.95 -15.43 7.40
CA THR A 155 12.40 -15.99 6.11
C THR A 155 13.24 -15.01 5.30
N GLY A 156 13.92 -15.47 4.25
CA GLY A 156 14.85 -14.66 3.45
C GLY A 156 14.23 -13.38 2.86
N PRO A 157 13.11 -13.43 2.09
CA PRO A 157 12.48 -12.25 1.51
C PRO A 157 11.93 -11.28 2.57
N GLU A 158 11.30 -11.81 3.60
CA GLU A 158 10.77 -11.06 4.73
C GLU A 158 11.89 -10.40 5.55
N ARG A 159 13.02 -11.12 5.73
CA ARG A 159 14.18 -10.61 6.46
C ARG A 159 14.69 -9.32 5.83
N SER A 160 14.79 -9.25 4.52
CA SER A 160 15.23 -8.05 3.82
C SER A 160 14.32 -6.86 4.13
N ALA A 161 12.99 -7.06 4.11
CA ALA A 161 12.03 -6.00 4.43
C ALA A 161 12.12 -5.54 5.90
N LEU A 162 12.30 -6.49 6.84
CA LEU A 162 12.29 -6.22 8.28
C LEU A 162 13.63 -5.72 8.84
N THR A 163 14.75 -5.97 8.16
CA THR A 163 16.09 -5.60 8.62
C THR A 163 16.72 -4.46 7.83
N THR A 164 15.99 -3.91 6.85
CA THR A 164 16.46 -2.73 6.11
C THR A 164 16.75 -1.58 7.09
N ALA A 165 17.95 -1.04 7.01
CA ALA A 165 18.31 0.14 7.78
C ALA A 165 17.33 1.29 7.52
N PRO A 166 17.02 2.13 8.52
CA PRO A 166 16.16 3.28 8.28
C PRO A 166 16.67 4.11 7.12
N THR A 167 15.79 4.38 6.16
CA THR A 167 16.10 5.30 5.05
C THR A 167 15.96 6.74 5.53
N PRO A 168 16.69 7.69 4.93
CA PRO A 168 16.43 9.10 5.19
C PRO A 168 14.93 9.37 5.00
N MET A 169 14.33 10.05 5.98
CA MET A 169 12.93 10.41 5.91
C MET A 169 12.69 11.43 4.78
N TYR A 170 11.46 11.49 4.29
CA TYR A 170 11.00 12.52 3.35
C TYR A 170 11.40 13.95 3.76
N ALA A 171 11.60 14.22 5.05
CA ALA A 171 12.14 15.48 5.56
C ALA A 171 13.50 15.84 4.95
N GLY A 172 14.22 14.88 4.35
CA GLY A 172 15.35 15.12 3.47
C GLY A 172 14.98 15.56 2.06
N GLY A 173 13.67 15.75 1.76
CA GLY A 173 13.16 16.24 0.49
C GLY A 173 12.89 15.17 -0.56
N ASP A 174 12.82 13.90 -0.20
CA ASP A 174 12.43 12.81 -1.14
C ASP A 174 11.05 12.26 -0.79
N TYR A 175 10.05 12.65 -1.57
CA TYR A 175 8.65 12.27 -1.40
C TYR A 175 8.20 11.14 -2.36
N ARG A 176 9.13 10.50 -3.07
CA ARG A 176 8.83 9.44 -4.03
C ARG A 176 8.54 8.13 -3.31
N THR A 177 7.32 7.62 -3.42
CA THR A 177 6.91 6.35 -2.81
C THR A 177 7.01 5.15 -3.76
N GLY A 178 6.84 5.36 -5.05
CA GLY A 178 6.69 4.29 -6.04
C GLY A 178 5.43 3.46 -5.82
N MET A 179 4.41 4.02 -5.19
CA MET A 179 3.14 3.38 -4.90
C MET A 179 2.09 3.71 -5.97
N ALA A 180 1.22 2.75 -6.28
CA ALA A 180 -0.06 3.00 -6.93
C ALA A 180 -1.12 3.35 -5.89
N LEU A 181 -2.28 3.84 -6.32
CA LEU A 181 -3.46 3.90 -5.44
C LEU A 181 -3.88 2.47 -5.03
N PRO A 182 -4.52 2.27 -3.85
CA PRO A 182 -4.81 0.95 -3.29
C PRO A 182 -5.98 0.23 -3.98
N PHE A 183 -6.12 0.38 -5.28
CA PHE A 183 -7.13 -0.28 -6.13
C PHE A 183 -6.59 -0.50 -7.54
N ALA A 184 -7.34 -1.15 -8.42
CA ALA A 184 -6.83 -1.54 -9.73
C ALA A 184 -6.43 -0.32 -10.57
N VAL A 185 -5.27 -0.41 -11.24
CA VAL A 185 -4.85 0.56 -12.25
C VAL A 185 -5.92 0.66 -13.34
N GLY A 186 -6.22 1.88 -13.77
CA GLY A 186 -7.27 2.15 -14.75
C GLY A 186 -8.67 2.38 -14.14
N GLN A 187 -8.87 2.16 -12.85
CA GLN A 187 -10.12 2.51 -12.16
C GLN A 187 -10.06 3.94 -11.58
N THR A 188 -11.25 4.48 -11.34
CA THR A 188 -11.43 5.73 -10.60
C THR A 188 -12.20 5.44 -9.33
N TRP A 189 -11.63 5.81 -8.17
CA TRP A 189 -12.30 5.77 -6.88
C TRP A 189 -12.44 7.17 -6.31
N THR A 190 -13.44 7.37 -5.45
CA THR A 190 -13.69 8.64 -4.78
C THR A 190 -12.74 8.80 -3.59
N LEU A 191 -12.11 9.96 -3.47
CA LEU A 191 -11.47 10.42 -2.24
C LEU A 191 -12.57 10.84 -1.26
N THR A 192 -12.97 9.94 -0.37
CA THR A 192 -14.09 10.17 0.57
C THR A 192 -13.66 10.93 1.82
N GLY A 193 -12.38 10.84 2.21
CA GLY A 193 -11.74 11.65 3.25
C GLY A 193 -10.36 12.11 2.80
N GLY A 194 -10.10 13.42 2.85
CA GLY A 194 -8.78 14.02 2.59
C GLY A 194 -7.78 13.67 3.69
N PRO A 195 -6.54 14.20 3.64
CA PRO A 195 -5.53 13.86 4.64
C PRO A 195 -5.99 14.11 6.08
N HIS A 196 -5.83 13.07 6.92
CA HIS A 196 -6.16 13.07 8.35
C HIS A 196 -5.24 12.08 9.09
N GLY A 197 -5.24 12.13 10.42
CA GLY A 197 -4.39 11.25 11.23
C GLY A 197 -4.88 9.81 11.24
N TRP A 198 -3.96 8.85 11.36
CA TRP A 198 -4.33 7.46 11.63
C TRP A 198 -5.15 7.31 12.91
N GLY A 199 -4.99 8.18 13.88
CA GLY A 199 -5.75 8.23 15.12
C GLY A 199 -6.38 9.60 15.38
N GLY A 200 -6.84 10.29 14.35
CA GLY A 200 -7.51 11.59 14.42
C GLY A 200 -6.57 12.79 14.53
N SER A 201 -5.47 12.67 15.26
CA SER A 201 -4.48 13.76 15.42
C SER A 201 -3.38 13.73 14.36
N ALA A 202 -2.60 14.79 14.27
CA ALA A 202 -1.38 14.83 13.44
C ALA A 202 -0.37 13.74 13.87
N PRO A 203 0.44 13.23 12.92
CA PRO A 203 0.53 13.65 11.53
C PRO A 203 -0.67 13.18 10.69
N TYR A 204 -1.11 13.98 9.72
CA TYR A 204 -2.15 13.59 8.76
C TYR A 204 -1.57 12.57 7.79
N SER A 205 -1.57 11.31 8.22
CA SER A 205 -0.89 10.19 7.57
C SER A 205 -1.79 9.35 6.67
N SER A 206 -3.09 9.63 6.63
CA SER A 206 -4.07 8.74 6.02
C SER A 206 -5.04 9.49 5.13
N VAL A 207 -5.69 8.77 4.21
CA VAL A 207 -6.82 9.20 3.40
C VAL A 207 -7.85 8.08 3.30
N ASP A 208 -9.11 8.43 3.02
CA ASP A 208 -10.18 7.47 2.79
C ASP A 208 -10.55 7.39 1.32
N LEU A 209 -10.70 6.17 0.84
CA LEU A 209 -10.99 5.88 -0.57
C LEU A 209 -12.10 4.82 -0.69
N ALA A 210 -13.04 5.07 -1.61
CA ALA A 210 -14.11 4.11 -1.90
C ALA A 210 -14.52 4.18 -3.38
N GLY A 211 -14.99 3.07 -3.93
CA GLY A 211 -15.53 3.07 -5.29
C GLY A 211 -15.19 1.83 -6.11
N GLY A 212 -15.41 1.91 -7.40
CA GLY A 212 -15.07 0.89 -8.36
C GLY A 212 -15.58 -0.52 -8.00
N ASP A 213 -14.72 -1.52 -8.12
CA ASP A 213 -14.99 -2.92 -7.78
C ASP A 213 -14.93 -3.21 -6.28
N GLN A 214 -14.68 -2.21 -5.44
CA GLN A 214 -14.50 -2.34 -3.99
C GLN A 214 -13.29 -3.21 -3.57
N VAL A 215 -12.41 -3.59 -4.49
CA VAL A 215 -11.26 -4.47 -4.23
C VAL A 215 -10.05 -3.65 -3.82
N VAL A 216 -9.66 -3.78 -2.56
CA VAL A 216 -8.46 -3.14 -2.01
C VAL A 216 -7.23 -3.98 -2.36
N ARG A 217 -6.21 -3.30 -2.87
CA ARG A 217 -4.99 -3.91 -3.40
C ARG A 217 -3.74 -3.30 -2.77
N ALA A 218 -2.67 -4.09 -2.71
CA ALA A 218 -1.37 -3.60 -2.25
C ALA A 218 -0.86 -2.46 -3.14
N ALA A 219 -0.61 -1.31 -2.55
CA ALA A 219 -0.14 -0.11 -3.26
C ALA A 219 1.27 -0.30 -3.86
N ARG A 220 2.09 -1.18 -3.26
CA ARG A 220 3.44 -1.55 -3.69
C ARG A 220 3.73 -2.98 -3.23
N ALA A 221 4.68 -3.66 -3.88
CA ALA A 221 5.15 -4.97 -3.44
C ALA A 221 5.76 -4.92 -2.03
N GLY A 222 5.61 -6.01 -1.27
CA GLY A 222 6.15 -6.07 0.08
C GLY A 222 5.77 -7.34 0.85
N ALA A 223 5.99 -7.31 2.16
CA ALA A 223 5.57 -8.35 3.09
C ALA A 223 4.29 -7.93 3.82
N ALA A 224 3.23 -8.71 3.68
CA ALA A 224 1.92 -8.40 4.23
C ALA A 224 1.68 -9.12 5.57
N TYR A 225 1.06 -8.40 6.51
CA TYR A 225 0.71 -8.87 7.84
C TYR A 225 -0.73 -8.51 8.17
N THR A 226 -1.49 -9.47 8.69
CA THR A 226 -2.76 -9.19 9.33
C THR A 226 -2.49 -8.69 10.75
N MET A 227 -2.71 -7.40 10.97
CA MET A 227 -2.53 -6.79 12.30
C MET A 227 -3.67 -7.21 13.22
N CYS A 228 -4.89 -7.12 12.72
CA CYS A 228 -6.09 -7.72 13.28
C CYS A 228 -7.11 -7.92 12.15
N GLN A 229 -8.29 -8.49 12.45
CA GLN A 229 -9.36 -8.60 11.47
C GLN A 229 -9.67 -7.22 10.87
N GLY A 230 -9.75 -7.15 9.54
CA GLY A 230 -10.04 -5.93 8.81
C GLY A 230 -8.88 -4.93 8.71
N TRP A 231 -7.69 -5.27 9.25
CA TRP A 231 -6.50 -4.43 9.16
C TRP A 231 -5.30 -5.19 8.61
N ILE A 232 -4.84 -4.81 7.44
CA ILE A 232 -3.62 -5.32 6.80
C ILE A 232 -2.55 -4.24 6.80
N ARG A 233 -1.32 -4.62 7.15
CA ARG A 233 -0.09 -3.82 6.96
C ARG A 233 0.77 -4.46 5.90
N VAL A 234 1.29 -3.68 4.96
CA VAL A 234 2.31 -4.14 4.00
C VAL A 234 3.59 -3.34 4.22
N ILE A 235 4.69 -4.06 4.49
CA ILE A 235 6.03 -3.46 4.63
C ILE A 235 6.71 -3.51 3.28
N HIS A 236 7.10 -2.36 2.78
CA HIS A 236 7.74 -2.16 1.48
C HIS A 236 9.26 -1.95 1.64
N ASP A 237 9.93 -1.76 0.52
CA ASP A 237 11.31 -1.24 0.49
C ASP A 237 11.36 0.25 0.87
N ARG A 238 12.57 0.81 0.95
CA ARG A 238 12.83 2.23 1.28
C ARG A 238 12.21 2.69 2.61
N GLY A 239 12.01 1.74 3.54
CA GLY A 239 11.45 2.02 4.86
C GLY A 239 9.96 2.36 4.87
N TYR A 240 9.29 2.37 3.73
CA TYR A 240 7.85 2.62 3.69
C TYR A 240 7.04 1.40 4.12
N SER A 241 5.90 1.66 4.72
CA SER A 241 4.82 0.68 4.89
C SER A 241 3.47 1.36 4.74
N THR A 242 2.46 0.57 4.38
CA THR A 242 1.08 1.04 4.22
C THR A 242 0.15 0.21 5.09
N ASP A 243 -0.82 0.89 5.68
CA ASP A 243 -1.90 0.29 6.45
C ASP A 243 -3.22 0.42 5.70
N TYR A 244 -4.03 -0.64 5.73
CA TYR A 244 -5.34 -0.73 5.08
C TYR A 244 -6.35 -1.20 6.13
N TYR A 245 -7.26 -0.32 6.55
CA TYR A 245 -8.21 -0.64 7.61
C TYR A 245 -9.66 -0.55 7.13
N HIS A 246 -10.58 -1.04 7.95
CA HIS A 246 -12.00 -1.23 7.70
C HIS A 246 -12.34 -2.30 6.67
N LEU A 247 -11.41 -3.21 6.36
CA LEU A 247 -11.59 -4.18 5.28
C LEU A 247 -12.58 -5.30 5.65
N TRP A 248 -13.42 -5.67 4.69
CA TRP A 248 -14.14 -6.94 4.66
C TRP A 248 -13.35 -7.96 3.82
N ASN A 249 -13.58 -9.26 4.09
CA ASN A 249 -12.93 -10.36 3.36
C ASN A 249 -11.40 -10.17 3.23
N SER A 250 -10.77 -9.58 4.24
CA SER A 250 -9.33 -9.37 4.23
C SER A 250 -8.57 -10.69 4.28
N ILE A 251 -7.42 -10.71 3.61
CA ILE A 251 -6.50 -11.86 3.70
C ILE A 251 -6.05 -12.08 5.14
N SER A 252 -5.75 -13.34 5.49
CA SER A 252 -5.16 -13.70 6.78
C SER A 252 -3.73 -14.19 6.52
N VAL A 253 -2.76 -13.33 6.78
CA VAL A 253 -1.35 -13.55 6.41
C VAL A 253 -0.39 -13.05 7.48
N ASN A 254 0.82 -13.60 7.46
CA ASN A 254 1.87 -13.26 8.39
C ASN A 254 3.24 -13.33 7.69
N GLY A 255 3.65 -12.22 7.09
CA GLY A 255 4.87 -12.09 6.31
C GLY A 255 4.75 -12.66 4.90
N ALA A 256 3.53 -12.78 4.36
CA ALA A 256 3.35 -13.21 2.98
C ALA A 256 3.88 -12.17 1.99
N SER A 257 4.67 -12.62 1.02
CA SER A 257 5.09 -11.75 -0.08
C SER A 257 3.90 -11.43 -0.98
N VAL A 258 3.64 -10.16 -1.18
CA VAL A 258 2.60 -9.66 -2.09
C VAL A 258 3.22 -8.76 -3.16
N GLY A 259 2.77 -8.91 -4.39
CA GLY A 259 3.09 -7.98 -5.49
C GLY A 259 2.25 -6.71 -5.41
N GLN A 260 2.68 -5.63 -6.07
CA GLN A 260 1.84 -4.46 -6.31
C GLN A 260 0.54 -4.88 -7.02
N GLY A 261 -0.60 -4.39 -6.56
CA GLY A 261 -1.91 -4.75 -7.11
C GLY A 261 -2.49 -6.08 -6.58
N ALA A 262 -1.76 -6.81 -5.71
CA ALA A 262 -2.29 -8.03 -5.08
C ALA A 262 -3.51 -7.72 -4.22
N PHE A 263 -4.48 -8.64 -4.21
CA PHE A 263 -5.68 -8.56 -3.39
C PHE A 263 -5.33 -8.53 -1.90
N LEU A 264 -5.93 -7.60 -1.15
CA LEU A 264 -5.80 -7.51 0.31
C LEU A 264 -7.14 -7.69 1.03
N GLY A 265 -8.24 -7.33 0.40
CA GLY A 265 -9.59 -7.39 0.94
C GLY A 265 -10.55 -6.55 0.10
N ASN A 266 -11.72 -6.29 0.64
CA ASN A 266 -12.70 -5.36 0.07
C ASN A 266 -12.86 -4.16 0.99
N THR A 267 -13.23 -3.00 0.46
CA THR A 267 -13.68 -1.90 1.29
C THR A 267 -14.79 -2.36 2.22
N GLY A 268 -14.83 -1.84 3.41
CA GLY A 268 -15.80 -2.30 4.41
C GLY A 268 -16.03 -1.25 5.49
N THR A 269 -16.53 -1.73 6.61
CA THR A 269 -16.76 -0.98 7.85
C THR A 269 -16.28 -1.78 9.06
N ASP A 270 -15.28 -2.69 8.88
CA ASP A 270 -14.75 -3.47 10.00
C ASP A 270 -14.09 -2.57 11.02
N VAL A 271 -14.51 -2.68 12.27
CA VAL A 271 -13.98 -1.98 13.43
C VAL A 271 -13.69 -2.96 14.57
N THR A 272 -13.31 -4.19 14.25
CA THR A 272 -13.01 -5.24 15.24
C THR A 272 -11.87 -4.82 16.18
N CYS A 273 -10.96 -3.97 15.71
CA CYS A 273 -9.88 -3.42 16.52
C CYS A 273 -10.16 -2.01 17.03
N GLY A 274 -11.40 -1.57 16.98
CA GLY A 274 -11.86 -0.27 17.49
C GLY A 274 -11.98 0.80 16.41
N GLY A 275 -12.24 2.03 16.83
CA GLY A 275 -12.57 3.13 15.94
C GLY A 275 -14.01 3.10 15.46
N SER A 276 -14.30 3.87 14.43
CA SER A 276 -15.61 3.92 13.76
C SER A 276 -15.48 4.00 12.25
N ALA A 277 -16.53 3.60 11.56
CA ALA A 277 -16.64 3.73 10.10
C ALA A 277 -18.11 3.99 9.75
N THR A 278 -18.39 5.12 9.10
CA THR A 278 -19.76 5.54 8.75
C THR A 278 -20.22 5.04 7.39
N GLY A 279 -19.31 4.51 6.58
CA GLY A 279 -19.61 3.97 5.25
C GLY A 279 -18.48 3.08 4.74
N ARG A 280 -18.73 2.34 3.66
CA ARG A 280 -17.72 1.47 3.06
C ARG A 280 -16.58 2.27 2.45
N HIS A 281 -15.38 2.07 2.97
CA HIS A 281 -14.14 2.66 2.45
C HIS A 281 -12.95 1.80 2.85
N VAL A 282 -11.78 2.14 2.35
CA VAL A 282 -10.48 1.78 2.93
C VAL A 282 -9.88 3.02 3.57
N HIS A 283 -9.58 2.96 4.85
CA HIS A 283 -8.72 3.92 5.53
C HIS A 283 -7.27 3.53 5.21
N PHE A 284 -6.62 4.33 4.36
CA PHE A 284 -5.29 4.06 3.81
C PHE A 284 -4.24 4.94 4.48
N GLY A 285 -3.34 4.32 5.25
CA GLY A 285 -2.30 5.01 6.03
C GLY A 285 -0.90 4.81 5.47
N LEU A 286 -0.07 5.86 5.54
CA LEU A 286 1.33 5.87 5.13
C LEU A 286 2.24 5.90 6.36
N ARG A 287 3.24 5.01 6.37
CA ARG A 287 4.29 4.98 7.38
C ARG A 287 5.66 4.99 6.70
N GLN A 288 6.66 5.55 7.39
CA GLN A 288 8.06 5.43 7.02
C GLN A 288 8.88 5.14 8.29
N ASN A 289 9.82 4.20 8.20
CA ASN A 289 10.63 3.72 9.33
C ASN A 289 9.77 3.35 10.56
N SER A 290 8.65 2.65 10.29
CA SER A 290 7.67 2.18 11.27
C SER A 290 6.89 3.27 12.03
N ALA A 291 6.99 4.52 11.65
CA ALA A 291 6.19 5.64 12.18
C ALA A 291 5.22 6.17 11.14
N TYR A 292 4.04 6.64 11.57
CA TYR A 292 3.14 7.37 10.69
C TYR A 292 3.76 8.71 10.31
N VAL A 293 3.69 9.05 9.02
CA VAL A 293 4.26 10.27 8.45
C VAL A 293 3.17 11.05 7.70
N PRO A 294 3.27 12.39 7.60
CA PRO A 294 2.34 13.15 6.77
C PRO A 294 2.24 12.57 5.37
N ILE A 295 1.02 12.26 4.92
CA ILE A 295 0.80 11.74 3.56
C ILE A 295 0.89 12.87 2.51
N ALA A 296 0.65 14.12 2.94
CA ALA A 296 0.79 15.29 2.07
C ALA A 296 2.22 15.45 1.56
N GLY A 297 2.34 15.85 0.30
CA GLY A 297 3.59 15.93 -0.44
C GLY A 297 4.02 14.62 -1.10
N HIS A 298 3.59 13.46 -0.58
CA HIS A 298 3.90 12.18 -1.19
C HIS A 298 3.04 11.91 -2.43
N ASP A 299 3.64 11.22 -3.38
CA ASP A 299 2.99 10.68 -4.56
C ASP A 299 2.42 9.28 -4.27
N ILE A 300 1.13 9.11 -4.53
CA ILE A 300 0.44 7.81 -4.51
C ILE A 300 -0.36 7.68 -5.81
N GLY A 301 0.04 6.79 -6.70
CA GLY A 301 -0.64 6.60 -7.98
C GLY A 301 -0.56 7.78 -8.94
N LYS A 302 0.54 8.54 -8.88
CA LYS A 302 0.81 9.80 -9.62
C LYS A 302 -0.08 10.96 -9.17
N TRP A 303 -0.65 10.86 -7.97
CA TRP A 303 -1.34 11.96 -7.30
C TRP A 303 -0.51 12.44 -6.11
N VAL A 304 -0.20 13.72 -6.08
CA VAL A 304 0.46 14.37 -4.94
C VAL A 304 -0.59 14.81 -3.95
N LEU A 305 -0.61 14.18 -2.78
CA LEU A 305 -1.58 14.48 -1.72
C LEU A 305 -1.28 15.86 -1.10
N ALA A 306 -2.33 16.56 -0.68
CA ALA A 306 -2.20 17.86 -0.04
C ALA A 306 -3.25 18.05 1.06
N ASN A 307 -2.81 18.61 2.20
CA ASN A 307 -3.68 18.93 3.31
C ASN A 307 -4.69 20.03 2.95
N GLY A 308 -5.85 20.00 3.59
CA GLY A 308 -6.76 21.13 3.68
C GLY A 308 -6.51 21.97 4.93
N ALA A 309 -7.47 22.82 5.26
CA ALA A 309 -7.42 23.64 6.46
C ALA A 309 -7.62 22.84 7.75
N ALA A 310 -8.27 21.68 7.66
CA ALA A 310 -8.52 20.75 8.76
C ALA A 310 -8.37 19.31 8.30
N ALA A 311 -8.36 18.37 9.25
CA ALA A 311 -8.46 16.94 8.98
C ALA A 311 -9.64 16.60 8.07
N TYR A 312 -9.51 15.55 7.26
CA TYR A 312 -10.48 15.10 6.25
C TYR A 312 -10.72 16.08 5.09
N GLN A 313 -10.06 17.22 5.07
CA GLN A 313 -10.09 18.20 3.98
C GLN A 313 -8.84 18.07 3.11
N GLY A 314 -8.79 18.88 2.03
CA GLY A 314 -7.68 18.86 1.10
C GLY A 314 -7.99 18.02 -0.13
N GLY A 315 -6.97 17.35 -0.69
CA GLY A 315 -7.13 16.61 -1.94
C GLY A 315 -5.81 16.13 -2.51
N ALA A 316 -5.78 15.99 -3.84
CA ALA A 316 -4.63 15.54 -4.58
C ALA A 316 -4.45 16.28 -5.90
N ARG A 317 -3.21 16.34 -6.41
CA ARG A 317 -2.85 16.92 -7.71
C ARG A 317 -2.25 15.88 -8.62
N HIS A 318 -2.65 15.92 -9.89
CA HIS A 318 -1.99 15.22 -10.98
C HIS A 318 -1.69 16.23 -12.09
N GLY A 319 -0.42 16.57 -12.26
CA GLY A 319 -0.05 17.78 -12.99
C GLY A 319 -0.69 19.01 -12.35
N SER A 320 -1.32 19.88 -13.14
CA SER A 320 -2.05 21.04 -12.62
C SER A 320 -3.49 20.72 -12.17
N ALA A 321 -4.02 19.54 -12.51
CA ALA A 321 -5.37 19.13 -12.13
C ALA A 321 -5.49 18.92 -10.61
N TRP A 322 -6.60 19.39 -10.02
CA TRP A 322 -6.92 19.25 -8.60
C TRP A 322 -8.16 18.39 -8.40
N ALA A 323 -8.07 17.41 -7.51
CA ALA A 323 -9.19 16.61 -7.06
C ALA A 323 -9.33 16.76 -5.53
N GLY A 324 -10.37 17.45 -5.08
CA GLY A 324 -10.71 17.58 -3.66
C GLY A 324 -11.53 16.40 -3.16
N VAL A 325 -11.88 16.43 -1.87
CA VAL A 325 -12.77 15.44 -1.26
C VAL A 325 -14.09 15.38 -2.03
N GLY A 326 -14.61 14.18 -2.25
CA GLY A 326 -15.77 13.90 -3.10
C GLY A 326 -15.43 13.73 -4.59
N SER A 327 -14.20 14.04 -5.02
CA SER A 327 -13.77 13.85 -6.41
C SER A 327 -13.18 12.48 -6.66
N GLY A 328 -13.20 12.07 -7.92
CA GLY A 328 -12.58 10.81 -8.38
C GLY A 328 -11.07 10.94 -8.55
N LEU A 329 -10.33 9.97 -8.04
CA LEU A 329 -8.90 9.77 -8.32
C LEU A 329 -8.76 8.59 -9.28
N TYR A 330 -8.28 8.87 -10.51
CA TYR A 330 -7.95 7.83 -11.47
C TYR A 330 -6.60 7.20 -11.11
N ASN A 331 -6.52 5.88 -11.03
CA ASN A 331 -5.26 5.19 -10.76
C ASN A 331 -4.40 5.07 -12.02
N TYR A 332 -3.45 5.97 -12.17
CA TYR A 332 -2.47 5.96 -13.26
C TYR A 332 -1.35 4.92 -13.06
N GLY A 333 -1.42 4.12 -11.98
CA GLY A 333 -0.32 3.24 -11.57
C GLY A 333 0.78 3.98 -10.81
N ALA A 334 1.82 3.25 -10.39
CA ALA A 334 2.95 3.84 -9.67
C ALA A 334 3.77 4.77 -10.57
N LEU A 335 4.33 5.82 -9.97
CA LEU A 335 5.40 6.60 -10.60
C LEU A 335 6.74 5.92 -10.32
N GLY A 336 7.48 5.62 -11.40
CA GLY A 336 8.83 5.08 -11.29
C GLY A 336 9.81 6.11 -10.70
N LEU A 337 10.86 5.65 -10.00
CA LEU A 337 11.80 6.53 -9.29
C LEU A 337 12.65 7.43 -10.23
N THR A 338 12.68 7.12 -11.51
CA THR A 338 13.32 7.93 -12.57
C THR A 338 12.30 8.57 -13.50
N GLN A 339 11.04 8.65 -13.06
CA GLN A 339 9.94 9.26 -13.80
C GLN A 339 9.46 10.53 -13.10
N ALA A 340 8.78 11.37 -13.85
CA ALA A 340 8.15 12.59 -13.39
C ALA A 340 6.78 12.79 -14.02
N VAL A 341 5.92 13.56 -13.36
CA VAL A 341 4.64 14.03 -13.92
C VAL A 341 4.79 15.49 -14.30
N VAL A 342 4.40 15.85 -15.52
CA VAL A 342 4.40 17.24 -16.00
C VAL A 342 3.34 18.04 -15.24
N ASP A 343 3.75 19.16 -14.63
CA ASP A 343 2.86 20.17 -14.05
C ASP A 343 3.10 21.51 -14.74
N ALA A 344 2.26 21.85 -15.70
CA ALA A 344 2.36 23.08 -16.48
C ALA A 344 1.78 24.31 -15.77
N ASN A 345 1.60 24.27 -14.43
CA ASN A 345 1.20 25.39 -13.58
C ASN A 345 -0.16 26.05 -13.90
N GLY A 346 -1.06 25.40 -14.52
CA GLY A 346 -2.36 25.98 -14.84
C GLY A 346 -3.02 25.33 -16.04
N GLY A 347 -2.46 24.22 -16.45
CA GLY A 347 -2.88 23.48 -17.64
C GLY A 347 -2.34 24.16 -18.90
N GLY A 348 -1.88 23.37 -19.82
CA GLY A 348 -1.26 23.82 -21.05
C GLY A 348 -0.21 22.82 -21.47
N ALA A 349 0.82 23.29 -22.10
CA ALA A 349 1.90 22.45 -22.59
C ALA A 349 3.27 22.94 -22.13
N LEU A 350 4.08 22.02 -21.61
CA LEU A 350 5.47 22.29 -21.27
C LEU A 350 6.34 22.20 -22.51
N THR A 351 7.10 23.26 -22.81
CA THR A 351 8.02 23.28 -23.97
C THR A 351 9.21 22.35 -23.75
N ARG A 352 9.44 21.44 -24.69
CA ARG A 352 10.66 20.64 -24.81
C ARG A 352 11.72 21.41 -25.62
N ARG A 353 12.97 21.33 -25.21
CA ARG A 353 14.08 22.05 -25.83
C ARG A 353 15.22 21.13 -26.27
N ALA A 354 16.07 21.61 -27.15
CA ALA A 354 17.26 20.89 -27.63
C ALA A 354 18.39 20.82 -26.59
N GLY A 355 18.30 21.59 -25.48
CA GLY A 355 19.30 21.63 -24.42
C GLY A 355 18.76 22.24 -23.12
N PRO A 356 19.58 22.26 -22.05
CA PRO A 356 19.15 22.67 -20.71
C PRO A 356 19.07 24.19 -20.58
N GLY A 357 18.04 24.82 -21.12
CA GLY A 357 17.85 26.28 -21.00
C GLY A 357 16.97 26.90 -22.07
N THR A 358 16.47 28.10 -21.81
CA THR A 358 15.59 28.86 -22.71
C THR A 358 16.30 29.36 -23.96
N GLY A 359 17.63 29.43 -23.94
CA GLY A 359 18.44 29.76 -25.12
C GLY A 359 18.51 28.68 -26.19
N TYR A 360 18.09 27.44 -25.85
CA TYR A 360 18.01 26.33 -26.80
C TYR A 360 16.66 26.31 -27.54
N GLY A 361 16.69 25.95 -28.81
CA GLY A 361 15.49 25.87 -29.65
C GLY A 361 14.45 24.94 -29.10
N ALA A 362 13.17 25.30 -29.27
CA ALA A 362 12.04 24.41 -28.95
C ALA A 362 11.98 23.26 -29.95
N VAL A 363 11.82 22.02 -29.47
CA VAL A 363 11.73 20.81 -30.28
C VAL A 363 10.37 20.12 -30.14
N GLY A 364 9.45 20.69 -29.38
CA GLY A 364 8.09 20.18 -29.17
C GLY A 364 7.53 20.61 -27.83
N SER A 365 6.46 19.93 -27.40
CA SER A 365 5.81 20.18 -26.11
C SER A 365 5.28 18.88 -25.50
N LEU A 366 4.97 18.94 -24.20
CA LEU A 366 4.32 17.90 -23.42
C LEU A 366 3.04 18.46 -22.83
N ALA A 367 1.97 17.68 -22.86
CA ALA A 367 0.74 18.04 -22.18
C ALA A 367 0.91 17.96 -20.67
N ASP A 368 0.12 18.75 -19.95
CA ASP A 368 -0.01 18.67 -18.48
C ASP A 368 -0.46 17.26 -18.04
N GLY A 369 0.05 16.78 -16.92
CA GLY A 369 -0.26 15.45 -16.38
C GLY A 369 0.47 14.26 -17.07
N VAL A 370 1.17 14.48 -18.16
CA VAL A 370 1.90 13.41 -18.83
C VAL A 370 3.06 12.90 -17.97
N THR A 371 3.23 11.58 -17.91
CA THR A 371 4.40 10.97 -17.27
C THR A 371 5.57 10.90 -18.25
N VAL A 372 6.73 11.34 -17.84
CA VAL A 372 7.98 11.30 -18.60
C VAL A 372 9.06 10.50 -17.87
N SER A 373 10.01 9.93 -18.62
CA SER A 373 11.19 9.27 -18.06
C SER A 373 12.41 10.19 -18.20
N VAL A 374 13.10 10.40 -17.09
CA VAL A 374 14.30 11.22 -17.00
C VAL A 374 15.54 10.36 -17.17
N SER A 375 16.41 10.72 -18.11
CA SER A 375 17.69 10.02 -18.35
C SER A 375 18.81 10.54 -17.46
N CYS A 376 18.90 11.84 -17.30
CA CYS A 376 19.88 12.55 -16.45
C CYS A 376 19.49 14.02 -16.34
N SER A 377 20.16 14.78 -15.50
CA SER A 377 19.85 16.21 -15.27
C SER A 377 21.08 17.09 -15.46
N ALA A 378 20.88 18.38 -15.74
CA ALA A 378 21.94 19.39 -15.82
C ALA A 378 21.42 20.75 -15.31
N ASN A 379 22.32 21.64 -14.96
CA ASN A 379 21.98 23.04 -14.65
C ASN A 379 21.80 23.87 -15.92
N GLY A 380 20.77 24.73 -15.90
CA GLY A 380 20.47 25.63 -17.00
C GLY A 380 19.84 26.94 -16.54
N THR A 381 18.91 27.50 -17.33
CA THR A 381 18.19 28.71 -16.91
C THR A 381 17.22 28.42 -15.78
N SER A 382 17.20 29.29 -14.76
CA SER A 382 16.31 29.16 -13.61
C SER A 382 14.87 29.44 -13.97
N HIS A 383 13.96 28.63 -13.44
CA HIS A 383 12.50 28.78 -13.56
C HIS A 383 11.83 28.58 -12.21
N THR A 384 10.66 29.20 -12.07
CA THR A 384 9.78 29.02 -10.91
C THR A 384 8.53 28.27 -11.34
N GLY A 385 8.28 27.14 -10.73
CA GLY A 385 7.07 26.32 -10.91
C GLY A 385 6.32 26.18 -9.60
N ARG A 386 5.35 25.25 -9.57
CA ARG A 386 4.53 24.98 -8.38
C ARG A 386 5.36 24.51 -7.19
N TYR A 387 6.41 23.76 -7.43
CA TYR A 387 7.23 23.13 -6.38
C TYR A 387 8.49 23.91 -6.04
N GLY A 388 8.61 25.13 -6.53
CA GLY A 388 9.69 26.05 -6.19
C GLY A 388 10.45 26.59 -7.39
N THR A 389 11.60 27.24 -7.09
CA THR A 389 12.50 27.78 -8.07
C THR A 389 13.74 26.89 -8.19
N THR A 390 14.09 26.49 -9.40
CA THR A 390 15.25 25.65 -9.66
C THR A 390 15.92 26.00 -11.00
N ALA A 391 17.23 25.79 -11.07
CA ALA A 391 17.99 25.83 -12.33
C ALA A 391 18.17 24.42 -12.92
N LEU A 392 17.57 23.40 -12.31
CA LEU A 392 17.64 22.01 -12.77
C LEU A 392 16.83 21.83 -14.06
N TRP A 393 17.40 21.12 -15.01
CA TRP A 393 16.79 20.71 -16.25
C TRP A 393 16.97 19.20 -16.41
N ASP A 394 15.90 18.53 -16.80
CA ASP A 394 15.88 17.09 -16.99
C ASP A 394 15.92 16.73 -18.46
N ARG A 395 16.88 15.89 -18.81
CA ARG A 395 16.95 15.25 -20.12
C ARG A 395 16.02 14.06 -20.13
N LEU A 396 15.06 14.08 -21.05
CA LEU A 396 14.12 12.99 -21.23
C LEU A 396 14.73 11.83 -22.01
N SER A 397 14.05 10.68 -22.00
CA SER A 397 14.49 9.49 -22.74
C SER A 397 14.58 9.68 -24.26
N ASP A 398 13.83 10.65 -24.80
CA ASP A 398 13.90 11.03 -26.23
C ASP A 398 15.03 12.01 -26.55
N GLY A 399 15.85 12.38 -25.57
CA GLY A 399 16.97 13.29 -25.68
C GLY A 399 16.62 14.78 -25.58
N SER A 400 15.34 15.14 -25.52
CA SER A 400 14.91 16.52 -25.30
C SER A 400 15.02 16.92 -23.83
N TRP A 401 14.96 18.24 -23.55
CA TRP A 401 15.14 18.81 -22.23
C TRP A 401 13.91 19.60 -21.79
N VAL A 402 13.58 19.51 -20.50
CA VAL A 402 12.54 20.30 -19.84
C VAL A 402 13.05 20.84 -18.52
N SER A 403 12.51 21.97 -18.06
CA SER A 403 12.85 22.48 -16.73
C SER A 403 12.18 21.65 -15.64
N ASP A 404 12.94 21.21 -14.64
CA ASP A 404 12.45 20.49 -13.44
C ASP A 404 11.40 21.30 -12.66
N ALA A 405 11.42 22.64 -12.74
CA ALA A 405 10.41 23.51 -12.14
C ALA A 405 8.96 23.18 -12.57
N TYR A 406 8.78 22.51 -13.70
CA TYR A 406 7.48 22.09 -14.25
C TYR A 406 7.30 20.57 -14.26
N LEU A 407 8.09 19.88 -13.48
CA LEU A 407 7.96 18.44 -13.24
C LEU A 407 7.74 18.18 -11.76
N TRP A 408 6.83 17.28 -11.45
CA TRP A 408 6.83 16.67 -10.14
C TRP A 408 7.76 15.45 -10.17
N THR A 409 8.91 15.59 -9.58
CA THR A 409 9.93 14.54 -9.43
C THR A 409 9.99 13.97 -8.02
N GLY A 410 9.31 14.64 -7.05
CA GLY A 410 9.29 14.27 -5.64
C GLY A 410 10.54 14.65 -4.87
N VAL A 411 11.54 15.24 -5.54
CA VAL A 411 12.78 15.71 -4.93
C VAL A 411 13.36 16.84 -5.78
N ASN A 412 13.92 17.87 -5.15
CA ASN A 412 14.58 18.95 -5.86
C ASN A 412 16.09 18.63 -6.07
N ALA A 413 16.34 17.53 -6.77
CA ALA A 413 17.68 17.02 -7.11
C ALA A 413 17.57 16.08 -8.31
N PRO A 414 18.68 15.77 -9.02
CA PRO A 414 18.66 14.81 -10.12
C PRO A 414 18.13 13.44 -9.68
N ILE A 415 17.06 12.98 -10.32
CA ILE A 415 16.44 11.69 -9.98
C ILE A 415 17.10 10.49 -10.67
N ASN A 416 17.95 10.74 -11.66
CA ASN A 416 18.70 9.72 -12.42
C ASN A 416 20.14 10.15 -12.71
N GLY A 417 20.75 10.91 -11.79
CA GLY A 417 22.12 11.38 -11.89
C GLY A 417 22.31 12.60 -12.81
N TRP A 418 23.55 13.12 -12.82
CA TRP A 418 23.95 14.23 -13.66
C TRP A 418 24.36 13.75 -15.05
N CYS A 419 24.08 14.53 -16.10
CA CYS A 419 24.63 14.30 -17.42
C CYS A 419 26.14 14.72 -17.45
#